data_f77b76d891f5e49fa4c1a595197e6e2c
#
_entry.id   f77b76d891f5e49fa4c1a595197e6e2c
#
_cell.length_a   1.000
_cell.length_b   1.000
_cell.length_c   1.000
_cell.angle_alpha   90.00
_cell.angle_beta   90.00
_cell.angle_gamma   90.00
#
_symmetry.space_group_name_H-M   'P 1'
#
loop_
_entity.id
_entity.type
_entity.pdbx_description
1 polymer ?
#
loop_
_entity_poly.entity_id
_entity_poly.type
_entity_poly.pdbx_seq_one_letter_code
_entity_poly.pdbx_strand_id
1 'polypeptide(L)'
;MILLSVFCALISAAALTIAGLWLRYGAPAAGPGHETVREKRIYNRFVADLDRRVASGDLDAELAGEERAEAARALLRARDSEDPDPEQIKPAVAVTVMAGVIALSFGAYMAFCHPQLPDQPYAARLAQWTIEAQSNPDNIAPQATAAVLKQRQARYGNQPAFWLISGHYDMLSGQFYDAVKAFDRAQKLSPSTFTAWGEYGEALTFANRTVVDAAAHTAFVRALAIDANDARAHYYLGREAVAQGRYDEARTHFAIVLAQLAPDDRRRVDVVHELKVADQSELAQKAMQGRIGGMVATLAAQLKASPDNPDGWARLLRSYAVLGDSQAHDTALKAMRAEYATRPAIAADIEGKAQAAVGAENTGGGA
;
A
#
# COMPACT_ATOMS: atom_id res chain seq x y z
N MET A 1 30.65 15.70 -8.74
CA MET A 1 30.03 15.87 -10.07
C MET A 1 30.85 15.34 -11.21
N ILE A 2 32.14 15.64 -11.31
CA ILE A 2 33.05 15.08 -12.32
C ILE A 2 32.99 13.53 -12.34
N LEU A 3 32.98 12.87 -11.18
CA LEU A 3 32.87 11.42 -11.06
C LEU A 3 31.54 10.88 -11.63
N LEU A 4 30.43 11.58 -11.43
CA LEU A 4 29.11 11.15 -11.95
C LEU A 4 29.05 11.34 -13.47
N SER A 5 29.59 12.45 -13.99
CA SER A 5 29.67 12.68 -15.43
C SER A 5 30.57 11.66 -16.12
N VAL A 6 31.71 11.33 -15.52
CA VAL A 6 32.61 10.27 -15.98
C VAL A 6 31.93 8.90 -15.94
N PHE A 7 31.20 8.61 -14.88
CA PHE A 7 30.46 7.36 -14.73
C PHE A 7 29.34 7.23 -15.77
N CYS A 8 28.54 8.29 -16.01
CA CYS A 8 27.54 8.30 -17.07
C CYS A 8 28.15 8.17 -18.46
N ALA A 9 29.28 8.82 -18.73
CA ALA A 9 30.02 8.67 -19.99
C ALA A 9 30.55 7.25 -20.19
N LEU A 10 31.06 6.61 -19.14
CA LEU A 10 31.54 5.23 -19.16
C LEU A 10 30.39 4.24 -19.39
N ILE A 11 29.22 4.41 -18.74
CA ILE A 11 28.05 3.58 -18.98
C ILE A 11 27.56 3.73 -20.43
N SER A 12 27.51 4.95 -20.96
CA SER A 12 27.10 5.20 -22.33
C SER A 12 28.09 4.58 -23.33
N ALA A 13 29.39 4.69 -23.08
CA ALA A 13 30.42 4.06 -23.88
C ALA A 13 30.35 2.52 -23.81
N ALA A 14 30.11 1.95 -22.62
CA ALA A 14 29.92 0.51 -22.43
C ALA A 14 28.67 0.02 -23.16
N ALA A 15 27.55 0.73 -23.09
CA ALA A 15 26.32 0.39 -23.80
C ALA A 15 26.52 0.41 -25.33
N LEU A 16 27.21 1.42 -25.85
CA LEU A 16 27.55 1.51 -27.27
C LEU A 16 28.53 0.40 -27.73
N THR A 17 29.51 0.06 -26.88
CA THR A 17 30.43 -1.05 -27.18
C THR A 17 29.72 -2.42 -27.15
N ILE A 18 28.84 -2.66 -26.18
CA ILE A 18 28.01 -3.87 -26.10
C ILE A 18 27.08 -3.96 -27.31
N ALA A 19 26.45 -2.86 -27.72
CA ALA A 19 25.60 -2.82 -28.92
C ALA A 19 26.41 -3.05 -30.17
N GLY A 20 27.61 -2.48 -30.30
CA GLY A 20 28.53 -2.72 -31.42
C GLY A 20 29.03 -4.15 -31.47
N LEU A 21 29.37 -4.77 -30.34
CA LEU A 21 29.75 -6.17 -30.24
C LEU A 21 28.58 -7.09 -30.60
N TRP A 22 27.37 -6.75 -30.15
CA TRP A 22 26.15 -7.51 -30.48
C TRP A 22 25.83 -7.43 -31.97
N LEU A 23 26.03 -6.26 -32.61
CA LEU A 23 25.94 -6.11 -34.08
C LEU A 23 26.98 -6.90 -34.83
N ARG A 24 28.19 -7.02 -34.28
CA ARG A 24 29.32 -7.67 -34.95
C ARG A 24 29.38 -9.16 -34.69
N TYR A 25 28.97 -9.63 -33.52
CA TYR A 25 29.05 -11.01 -33.05
C TYR A 25 27.71 -11.57 -32.57
N GLY A 26 26.63 -10.78 -32.70
CA GLY A 26 25.27 -11.24 -32.38
C GLY A 26 25.01 -12.55 -33.11
N ALA A 27 24.43 -13.51 -32.39
CA ALA A 27 24.20 -14.84 -32.91
C ALA A 27 23.59 -14.74 -34.31
N PRO A 28 24.07 -15.50 -35.28
CA PRO A 28 23.45 -15.54 -36.58
C PRO A 28 21.99 -15.90 -36.35
N ALA A 29 21.09 -15.05 -36.81
CA ALA A 29 19.67 -15.35 -36.81
C ALA A 29 19.58 -16.79 -37.33
N ALA A 30 18.96 -17.67 -36.57
CA ALA A 30 18.66 -18.99 -37.06
C ALA A 30 17.81 -18.76 -38.31
N GLY A 31 18.43 -18.81 -39.46
CA GLY A 31 17.75 -18.59 -40.73
C GLY A 31 16.58 -19.57 -40.82
N PRO A 32 15.53 -19.27 -41.61
CA PRO A 32 14.31 -20.09 -41.71
C PRO A 32 14.58 -21.56 -42.11
N GLY A 33 15.82 -21.95 -42.37
CA GLY A 33 16.25 -23.32 -42.64
C GLY A 33 16.57 -24.21 -41.42
N HIS A 34 16.75 -23.65 -40.21
CA HIS A 34 17.20 -24.47 -39.08
C HIS A 34 16.05 -25.25 -38.40
N GLU A 35 14.85 -24.69 -38.36
CA GLU A 35 13.67 -25.35 -37.77
C GLU A 35 13.18 -26.47 -38.71
N THR A 36 13.08 -26.20 -40.00
CA THR A 36 12.75 -27.19 -41.02
C THR A 36 13.77 -28.32 -41.11
N VAL A 37 15.07 -28.05 -40.90
CA VAL A 37 16.12 -29.08 -40.83
C VAL A 37 15.97 -29.93 -39.56
N ARG A 38 15.58 -29.35 -38.45
CA ARG A 38 15.33 -30.08 -37.19
C ARG A 38 14.10 -30.97 -37.30
N GLU A 39 12.99 -30.47 -37.82
CA GLU A 39 11.76 -31.22 -38.03
C GLU A 39 11.94 -32.35 -39.04
N LYS A 40 12.64 -32.09 -40.14
CA LYS A 40 12.99 -33.13 -41.13
C LYS A 40 13.89 -34.23 -40.55
N ARG A 41 14.77 -33.88 -39.60
CA ARG A 41 15.61 -34.85 -38.88
C ARG A 41 14.79 -35.70 -37.92
N ILE A 42 13.81 -35.12 -37.25
CA ILE A 42 12.86 -35.85 -36.37
C ILE A 42 12.01 -36.81 -37.19
N TYR A 43 11.45 -36.32 -38.29
CA TYR A 43 10.68 -37.15 -39.22
C TYR A 43 11.51 -38.33 -39.75
N ASN A 44 12.73 -38.11 -40.21
CA ASN A 44 13.60 -39.21 -40.75
C ASN A 44 13.96 -40.22 -39.66
N ARG A 45 14.14 -39.82 -38.39
CA ARG A 45 14.36 -40.76 -37.29
C ARG A 45 13.11 -41.58 -36.99
N PHE A 46 11.93 -40.97 -37.02
CA PHE A 46 10.66 -41.66 -36.83
C PHE A 46 10.42 -42.68 -37.91
N VAL A 47 10.63 -42.33 -39.20
CA VAL A 47 10.52 -43.26 -40.32
C VAL A 47 11.50 -44.43 -40.19
N ALA A 48 12.76 -44.15 -39.80
CA ALA A 48 13.77 -45.21 -39.61
C ALA A 48 13.43 -46.12 -38.41
N ASP A 49 12.69 -45.64 -37.42
CA ASP A 49 12.19 -46.45 -36.32
C ASP A 49 11.03 -47.36 -36.77
N LEU A 50 10.08 -46.81 -37.52
CA LEU A 50 9.00 -47.60 -38.13
C LEU A 50 9.56 -48.71 -39.01
N ASP A 51 10.56 -48.43 -39.85
CA ASP A 51 11.21 -49.44 -40.71
C ASP A 51 11.84 -50.58 -39.89
N ARG A 52 12.46 -50.29 -38.76
CA ARG A 52 13.02 -51.27 -37.83
C ARG A 52 11.94 -52.15 -37.20
N ARG A 53 10.80 -51.55 -36.78
CA ARG A 53 9.69 -52.27 -36.14
C ARG A 53 8.95 -53.17 -37.13
N VAL A 54 8.86 -52.76 -38.39
CA VAL A 54 8.34 -53.64 -39.47
C VAL A 54 9.33 -54.78 -39.72
N ALA A 55 10.63 -54.52 -39.77
CA ALA A 55 11.67 -55.56 -40.00
C ALA A 55 11.76 -56.56 -38.85
N SER A 56 11.46 -56.15 -37.59
CA SER A 56 11.39 -57.06 -36.45
C SER A 56 10.06 -57.84 -36.31
N GLY A 57 9.06 -57.49 -37.13
CA GLY A 57 7.74 -58.10 -37.07
C GLY A 57 6.82 -57.54 -35.94
N ASP A 58 7.24 -56.45 -35.28
CA ASP A 58 6.53 -55.83 -34.21
C ASP A 58 5.43 -54.85 -34.70
N LEU A 59 5.42 -54.54 -36.01
CA LEU A 59 4.46 -53.64 -36.63
C LEU A 59 4.07 -54.15 -38.02
N ASP A 60 2.78 -54.12 -38.33
CA ASP A 60 2.28 -54.49 -39.67
C ASP A 60 2.71 -53.41 -40.69
N ALA A 61 3.07 -53.84 -41.89
CA ALA A 61 3.53 -52.99 -42.96
C ALA A 61 2.47 -51.99 -43.45
N GLU A 62 1.19 -52.37 -43.39
CA GLU A 62 0.07 -51.49 -43.75
C GLU A 62 -0.14 -50.37 -42.71
N LEU A 63 -0.06 -50.71 -41.43
CA LEU A 63 -0.16 -49.77 -40.32
C LEU A 63 1.06 -48.79 -40.29
N ALA A 64 2.25 -49.31 -40.57
CA ALA A 64 3.47 -48.49 -40.72
C ALA A 64 3.33 -47.48 -41.86
N GLY A 65 2.61 -47.86 -42.93
CA GLY A 65 2.30 -46.98 -44.06
C GLY A 65 1.39 -45.82 -43.66
N GLU A 66 0.37 -46.11 -42.87
CA GLU A 66 -0.56 -45.08 -42.35
C GLU A 66 0.14 -44.11 -41.40
N GLU A 67 0.91 -44.60 -40.44
CA GLU A 67 1.65 -43.76 -39.49
C GLU A 67 2.68 -42.88 -40.19
N ARG A 68 3.33 -43.40 -41.23
CA ARG A 68 4.28 -42.64 -42.08
C ARG A 68 3.58 -41.53 -42.85
N ALA A 69 2.37 -41.79 -43.39
CA ALA A 69 1.57 -40.79 -44.09
C ALA A 69 1.06 -39.72 -43.19
N GLU A 70 0.70 -40.06 -41.93
CA GLU A 70 0.24 -39.10 -40.95
C GLU A 70 1.36 -38.18 -40.45
N ALA A 71 2.56 -38.74 -40.18
CA ALA A 71 3.76 -37.97 -39.83
C ALA A 71 4.17 -37.02 -40.96
N ALA A 72 4.06 -37.46 -42.24
CA ALA A 72 4.32 -36.59 -43.37
C ALA A 72 3.31 -35.44 -43.50
N ARG A 73 2.02 -35.71 -43.23
CA ARG A 73 0.98 -34.66 -43.21
C ARG A 73 1.16 -33.68 -42.03
N ALA A 74 1.66 -34.17 -40.88
CA ALA A 74 1.99 -33.32 -39.74
C ALA A 74 3.17 -32.39 -40.07
N LEU A 75 4.22 -32.90 -40.72
CA LEU A 75 5.36 -32.10 -41.17
C LEU A 75 4.94 -31.03 -42.19
N LEU A 76 4.04 -31.35 -43.13
CA LEU A 76 3.51 -30.39 -44.11
C LEU A 76 2.62 -29.31 -43.41
N ARG A 77 1.80 -29.72 -42.47
CA ARG A 77 0.97 -28.74 -41.70
C ARG A 77 1.81 -27.80 -40.84
N ALA A 78 2.88 -28.31 -40.21
CA ALA A 78 3.83 -27.48 -39.47
C ALA A 78 4.52 -26.46 -40.37
N ARG A 79 4.80 -26.82 -41.61
CA ARG A 79 5.36 -25.91 -42.61
C ARG A 79 4.38 -24.84 -43.11
N ASP A 80 3.08 -25.15 -43.19
CA ASP A 80 2.03 -24.23 -43.63
C ASP A 80 1.54 -23.32 -42.50
N SER A 81 1.83 -23.65 -41.25
CA SER A 81 1.52 -22.87 -40.05
C SER A 81 2.66 -21.95 -39.59
N GLU A 82 3.67 -21.69 -40.43
CA GLU A 82 4.65 -20.65 -40.17
C GLU A 82 3.91 -19.32 -40.07
N ASP A 83 3.61 -18.90 -38.82
CA ASP A 83 3.27 -17.52 -38.54
C ASP A 83 4.31 -16.59 -39.18
N PRO A 84 3.89 -15.50 -39.84
CA PRO A 84 4.84 -14.56 -40.42
C PRO A 84 5.80 -14.14 -39.29
N ASP A 85 7.07 -14.45 -39.49
CA ASP A 85 8.18 -14.13 -38.59
C ASP A 85 7.98 -12.70 -38.07
N PRO A 86 7.84 -12.46 -36.76
CA PRO A 86 7.63 -11.10 -36.24
C PRO A 86 8.77 -10.25 -36.82
N GLU A 87 8.39 -9.22 -37.57
CA GLU A 87 9.27 -8.36 -38.36
C GLU A 87 10.50 -8.01 -37.53
N GLN A 88 11.60 -8.71 -37.74
CA GLN A 88 12.81 -8.58 -36.94
C GLN A 88 13.28 -7.14 -37.07
N ILE A 89 13.16 -6.37 -35.99
CA ILE A 89 13.64 -4.99 -35.94
C ILE A 89 15.09 -5.01 -36.39
N LYS A 90 15.38 -4.40 -37.54
CA LYS A 90 16.74 -4.34 -38.06
C LYS A 90 17.68 -3.84 -36.96
N PRO A 91 18.77 -4.54 -36.61
CA PRO A 91 19.63 -4.19 -35.50
C PRO A 91 20.11 -2.73 -35.55
N ALA A 92 20.25 -2.17 -36.75
CA ALA A 92 20.56 -0.76 -36.97
C ALA A 92 19.47 0.18 -36.40
N VAL A 93 18.19 -0.19 -36.52
CA VAL A 93 17.07 0.61 -35.95
C VAL A 93 17.09 0.57 -34.43
N ALA A 94 17.32 -0.61 -33.84
CA ALA A 94 17.41 -0.74 -32.37
C ALA A 94 18.56 0.09 -31.80
N VAL A 95 19.72 0.09 -32.45
CA VAL A 95 20.88 0.92 -32.04
C VAL A 95 20.59 2.40 -32.18
N THR A 96 19.95 2.82 -33.28
CA THR A 96 19.60 4.22 -33.49
C THR A 96 18.61 4.73 -32.44
N VAL A 97 17.59 3.94 -32.12
CA VAL A 97 16.61 4.26 -31.07
C VAL A 97 17.32 4.37 -29.71
N MET A 98 18.18 3.40 -29.37
CA MET A 98 18.91 3.42 -28.09
C MET A 98 19.86 4.61 -27.99
N ALA A 99 20.59 4.95 -29.06
CA ALA A 99 21.42 6.14 -29.13
C ALA A 99 20.59 7.43 -28.97
N GLY A 100 19.42 7.49 -29.60
CA GLY A 100 18.46 8.58 -29.45
C GLY A 100 17.96 8.76 -28.02
N VAL A 101 17.60 7.69 -27.33
CA VAL A 101 17.17 7.69 -25.93
C VAL A 101 18.31 8.18 -25.02
N ILE A 102 19.54 7.69 -25.22
CA ILE A 102 20.71 8.13 -24.44
C ILE A 102 20.98 9.63 -24.65
N ALA A 103 20.95 10.08 -25.91
CA ALA A 103 21.19 11.50 -26.24
C ALA A 103 20.08 12.39 -25.66
N LEU A 104 18.83 11.99 -25.75
CA LEU A 104 17.69 12.70 -25.17
C LEU A 104 17.78 12.77 -23.65
N SER A 105 18.11 11.65 -22.99
CA SER A 105 18.28 11.57 -21.54
C SER A 105 19.43 12.44 -21.05
N PHE A 106 20.57 12.44 -21.79
CA PHE A 106 21.70 13.28 -21.47
C PHE A 106 21.38 14.76 -21.71
N GLY A 107 20.72 15.10 -22.81
CA GLY A 107 20.26 16.46 -23.09
C GLY A 107 19.29 16.97 -22.02
N ALA A 108 18.32 16.16 -21.60
CA ALA A 108 17.43 16.49 -20.50
C ALA A 108 18.19 16.69 -19.18
N TYR A 109 19.14 15.80 -18.88
CA TYR A 109 19.99 15.95 -17.69
C TYR A 109 20.78 17.29 -17.72
N MET A 110 21.39 17.62 -18.84
CA MET A 110 22.13 18.88 -18.98
C MET A 110 21.24 20.12 -18.89
N ALA A 111 20.00 20.03 -19.39
CA ALA A 111 19.04 21.14 -19.37
C ALA A 111 18.40 21.37 -17.99
N PHE A 112 18.06 20.29 -17.27
CA PHE A 112 17.28 20.39 -16.04
C PHE A 112 18.10 20.20 -14.75
N CYS A 113 19.21 19.46 -14.77
CA CYS A 113 19.95 19.12 -13.56
C CYS A 113 21.11 20.07 -13.23
N HIS A 114 21.33 21.12 -14.03
CA HIS A 114 22.39 22.14 -13.77
C HIS A 114 23.73 21.53 -13.35
N PRO A 115 24.36 20.66 -14.16
CA PRO A 115 25.58 19.95 -13.79
C PRO A 115 26.80 20.87 -13.57
N GLN A 116 26.64 22.16 -13.87
CA GLN A 116 27.68 23.20 -13.68
C GLN A 116 27.72 23.76 -12.25
N LEU A 117 26.69 23.49 -11.43
CA LEU A 117 26.70 23.94 -10.05
C LEU A 117 27.80 23.21 -9.28
N PRO A 118 28.61 23.95 -8.50
CA PRO A 118 29.69 23.35 -7.73
C PRO A 118 29.13 22.37 -6.70
N ASP A 119 29.84 21.27 -6.47
CA ASP A 119 29.51 20.33 -5.43
C ASP A 119 29.46 21.04 -4.08
N GLN A 120 28.38 20.80 -3.34
CA GLN A 120 28.19 21.33 -2.00
C GLN A 120 28.21 20.20 -0.98
N PRO A 121 29.37 19.73 -0.53
CA PRO A 121 29.45 18.67 0.47
C PRO A 121 28.73 19.07 1.74
N TYR A 122 28.06 18.10 2.39
CA TYR A 122 27.22 18.33 3.56
C TYR A 122 27.96 19.14 4.66
N ALA A 123 29.23 18.82 4.91
CA ALA A 123 30.03 19.53 5.90
C ALA A 123 30.18 21.02 5.61
N ALA A 124 30.38 21.39 4.33
CA ALA A 124 30.49 22.80 3.92
C ALA A 124 29.16 23.53 4.07
N ARG A 125 28.06 22.89 3.68
CA ARG A 125 26.70 23.43 3.88
C ARG A 125 26.38 23.60 5.37
N LEU A 126 26.72 22.63 6.20
CA LEU A 126 26.48 22.70 7.64
C LEU A 126 27.30 23.85 8.30
N ALA A 127 28.53 24.05 7.86
CA ALA A 127 29.34 25.20 8.32
C ALA A 127 28.67 26.51 7.91
N GLN A 128 28.22 26.64 6.67
CA GLN A 128 27.51 27.83 6.18
C GLN A 128 26.20 28.05 6.97
N TRP A 129 25.38 27.06 7.16
CA TRP A 129 24.13 27.11 7.94
C TRP A 129 24.41 27.51 9.41
N THR A 130 25.54 27.07 9.96
CA THR A 130 25.91 27.43 11.32
C THR A 130 26.23 28.93 11.43
N ILE A 131 26.87 29.51 10.41
CA ILE A 131 27.12 30.96 10.33
C ILE A 131 25.82 31.72 10.11
N GLU A 132 24.96 31.24 9.20
CA GLU A 132 23.70 31.87 8.86
C GLU A 132 22.73 31.85 10.07
N ALA A 133 22.67 30.75 10.85
CA ALA A 133 21.90 30.66 12.08
C ALA A 133 22.34 31.65 13.17
N GLN A 134 23.58 32.17 13.10
CA GLN A 134 24.09 33.18 14.03
C GLN A 134 23.81 34.60 13.55
N SER A 135 23.91 34.84 12.22
CA SER A 135 23.79 36.16 11.61
C SER A 135 22.34 36.53 11.26
N ASN A 136 21.51 35.58 10.91
CA ASN A 136 20.12 35.78 10.47
C ASN A 136 19.23 34.61 10.84
N PRO A 137 18.94 34.42 12.16
CA PRO A 137 18.22 33.25 12.66
C PRO A 137 16.78 33.15 12.12
N ASP A 138 16.13 34.27 11.78
CA ASP A 138 14.74 34.30 11.35
C ASP A 138 14.55 33.90 9.88
N ASN A 139 15.60 33.83 9.11
CA ASN A 139 15.53 33.57 7.66
C ASN A 139 16.19 32.27 7.22
N ILE A 140 16.58 31.42 8.17
CA ILE A 140 17.19 30.12 7.87
C ILE A 140 16.11 29.05 7.64
N ALA A 141 16.30 28.22 6.62
CA ALA A 141 15.36 27.12 6.34
C ALA A 141 15.25 26.13 7.51
N PRO A 142 14.05 25.60 7.83
CA PRO A 142 13.84 24.68 8.95
C PRO A 142 14.78 23.46 8.92
N GLN A 143 15.05 22.90 7.74
CA GLN A 143 15.96 21.77 7.55
C GLN A 143 17.41 22.11 7.94
N ALA A 144 17.84 23.33 7.65
CA ALA A 144 19.17 23.81 8.02
C ALA A 144 19.26 24.01 9.53
N THR A 145 18.23 24.59 10.14
CA THR A 145 18.16 24.76 11.60
C THR A 145 18.17 23.41 12.32
N ALA A 146 17.38 22.44 11.88
CA ALA A 146 17.40 21.08 12.43
C ALA A 146 18.79 20.45 12.35
N ALA A 147 19.49 20.61 11.22
CA ALA A 147 20.86 20.10 11.04
C ALA A 147 21.87 20.78 11.99
N VAL A 148 21.77 22.09 12.19
CA VAL A 148 22.62 22.85 13.13
C VAL A 148 22.33 22.45 14.58
N LEU A 149 21.06 22.26 14.95
CA LEU A 149 20.68 21.76 16.27
C LEU A 149 21.24 20.36 16.51
N LYS A 150 21.15 19.46 15.55
CA LYS A 150 21.72 18.11 15.64
C LYS A 150 23.21 18.11 15.90
N GLN A 151 23.97 19.04 15.29
CA GLN A 151 25.40 19.24 15.56
C GLN A 151 25.65 19.72 17.00
N ARG A 152 24.76 20.54 17.56
CA ARG A 152 24.87 21.11 18.91
C ARG A 152 24.40 20.20 20.03
N GLN A 153 23.84 19.05 19.73
CA GLN A 153 23.26 18.11 20.68
C GLN A 153 24.22 17.70 21.80
N ALA A 154 25.48 17.44 21.47
CA ALA A 154 26.49 17.05 22.49
C ALA A 154 26.69 18.13 23.56
N ARG A 155 26.52 19.40 23.21
CA ARG A 155 26.71 20.54 24.12
C ARG A 155 25.47 20.88 24.94
N TYR A 156 24.29 20.80 24.35
CA TYR A 156 23.03 21.30 24.91
C TYR A 156 22.02 20.20 25.27
N GLY A 157 22.32 18.92 25.00
CA GLY A 157 21.40 17.79 25.14
C GLY A 157 20.95 17.49 26.57
N ASN A 158 21.47 18.19 27.59
CA ASN A 158 20.98 18.12 28.99
C ASN A 158 19.87 19.16 29.28
N GLN A 159 19.55 20.03 28.34
CA GLN A 159 18.57 21.09 28.52
C GLN A 159 17.23 20.69 27.88
N PRO A 160 16.13 20.65 28.63
CA PRO A 160 14.81 20.32 28.06
C PRO A 160 14.39 21.26 26.92
N ALA A 161 14.65 22.55 27.08
CA ALA A 161 14.34 23.58 26.06
C ALA A 161 15.04 23.32 24.72
N PHE A 162 16.27 22.80 24.75
CA PHE A 162 16.99 22.40 23.53
C PHE A 162 16.22 21.35 22.72
N TRP A 163 15.68 20.33 23.42
CA TRP A 163 14.93 19.26 22.78
C TRP A 163 13.54 19.69 22.29
N LEU A 164 12.89 20.64 23.00
CA LEU A 164 11.65 21.24 22.52
C LEU A 164 11.87 21.96 21.18
N ILE A 165 12.91 22.79 21.13
CA ILE A 165 13.27 23.51 19.89
C ILE A 165 13.68 22.52 18.78
N SER A 166 14.48 21.50 19.11
CA SER A 166 14.86 20.47 18.14
C SER A 166 13.65 19.75 17.57
N GLY A 167 12.73 19.31 18.43
CA GLY A 167 11.49 18.64 18.02
C GLY A 167 10.63 19.51 17.11
N HIS A 168 10.49 20.78 17.45
CA HIS A 168 9.76 21.75 16.64
C HIS A 168 10.36 21.90 15.22
N TYR A 169 11.68 22.08 15.10
CA TYR A 169 12.34 22.20 13.79
C TYR A 169 12.38 20.87 13.02
N ASP A 170 12.47 19.73 13.71
CA ASP A 170 12.34 18.42 13.10
C ASP A 170 10.93 18.23 12.51
N MET A 171 9.87 18.70 13.20
CA MET A 171 8.50 18.74 12.66
C MET A 171 8.42 19.59 11.39
N LEU A 172 8.90 20.83 11.44
CA LEU A 172 8.88 21.75 10.30
C LEU A 172 9.69 21.24 9.11
N SER A 173 10.69 20.39 9.34
CA SER A 173 11.52 19.77 8.31
C SER A 173 11.03 18.42 7.83
N GLY A 174 9.91 17.91 8.37
CA GLY A 174 9.32 16.60 8.01
C GLY A 174 10.07 15.41 8.61
N GLN A 175 10.96 15.64 9.58
CA GLN A 175 11.74 14.59 10.27
C GLN A 175 10.96 14.07 11.49
N PHE A 176 9.77 13.53 11.27
CA PHE A 176 8.81 13.21 12.34
C PHE A 176 9.34 12.22 13.38
N TYR A 177 10.12 11.20 12.97
CA TYR A 177 10.74 10.28 13.94
C TYR A 177 11.79 10.94 14.83
N ASP A 178 12.57 11.89 14.30
CA ASP A 178 13.52 12.63 15.09
C ASP A 178 12.79 13.63 16.01
N ALA A 179 11.69 14.24 15.54
CA ALA A 179 10.80 15.05 16.38
C ALA A 179 10.22 14.27 17.57
N VAL A 180 9.73 13.04 17.33
CA VAL A 180 9.24 12.16 18.42
C VAL A 180 10.31 11.91 19.46
N LYS A 181 11.56 11.59 19.03
CA LYS A 181 12.69 11.37 19.95
C LYS A 181 13.05 12.63 20.73
N ALA A 182 13.00 13.79 20.06
CA ALA A 182 13.30 15.06 20.70
C ALA A 182 12.25 15.41 21.78
N PHE A 183 10.97 15.34 21.48
CA PHE A 183 9.92 15.57 22.45
C PHE A 183 9.92 14.56 23.60
N ASP A 184 10.12 13.28 23.30
CA ASP A 184 10.27 12.26 24.33
C ASP A 184 11.46 12.56 25.27
N ARG A 185 12.57 13.03 24.71
CA ARG A 185 13.74 13.41 25.53
C ARG A 185 13.44 14.67 26.37
N ALA A 186 12.78 15.68 25.80
CA ALA A 186 12.37 16.87 26.53
C ALA A 186 11.45 16.52 27.73
N GLN A 187 10.45 15.67 27.47
CA GLN A 187 9.52 15.21 28.49
C GLN A 187 10.21 14.43 29.61
N LYS A 188 11.16 13.55 29.28
CA LYS A 188 11.93 12.77 30.26
C LYS A 188 12.87 13.66 31.11
N LEU A 189 13.42 14.72 30.54
CA LEU A 189 14.29 15.64 31.26
C LEU A 189 13.52 16.56 32.22
N SER A 190 12.29 16.93 31.87
CA SER A 190 11.46 17.81 32.72
C SER A 190 9.97 17.49 32.60
N PRO A 191 9.52 16.37 33.21
CA PRO A 191 8.15 15.88 33.07
C PRO A 191 7.10 16.87 33.56
N SER A 192 7.39 17.62 34.62
CA SER A 192 6.45 18.55 35.27
C SER A 192 6.26 19.87 34.52
N THR A 193 7.21 20.23 33.64
CA THR A 193 7.18 21.49 32.86
C THR A 193 7.04 21.27 31.36
N PHE A 194 6.81 20.02 30.94
CA PHE A 194 6.61 19.73 29.53
C PHE A 194 5.23 20.18 29.08
N THR A 195 5.18 21.15 28.16
CA THR A 195 3.94 21.74 27.65
C THR A 195 3.67 21.43 26.19
N ALA A 196 4.64 20.90 25.44
CA ALA A 196 4.52 20.65 23.99
C ALA A 196 3.77 19.35 23.65
N TRP A 197 2.78 18.96 24.47
CA TRP A 197 2.04 17.72 24.26
C TRP A 197 1.28 17.67 22.94
N GLY A 198 0.73 18.81 22.47
CA GLY A 198 0.06 18.90 21.18
C GLY A 198 1.02 18.63 20.01
N GLU A 199 2.22 19.26 20.02
CA GLU A 199 3.25 19.01 19.00
C GLU A 199 3.80 17.58 19.08
N TYR A 200 3.96 17.04 20.26
CA TYR A 200 4.38 15.66 20.46
C TYR A 200 3.35 14.65 19.91
N GLY A 201 2.06 14.86 20.18
CA GLY A 201 0.97 14.06 19.62
C GLY A 201 0.92 14.13 18.09
N GLU A 202 1.15 15.31 17.53
CA GLU A 202 1.23 15.51 16.08
C GLU A 202 2.43 14.77 15.49
N ALA A 203 3.61 14.84 16.11
CA ALA A 203 4.80 14.11 15.69
C ALA A 203 4.58 12.60 15.70
N LEU A 204 3.95 12.06 16.75
CA LEU A 204 3.56 10.64 16.84
C LEU A 204 2.61 10.26 15.71
N THR A 205 1.59 11.09 15.45
CA THR A 205 0.61 10.85 14.39
C THR A 205 1.26 10.79 13.01
N PHE A 206 2.15 11.74 12.67
CA PHE A 206 2.87 11.73 11.39
C PHE A 206 3.87 10.59 11.29
N ALA A 207 4.57 10.25 12.37
CA ALA A 207 5.47 9.11 12.41
C ALA A 207 4.72 7.79 12.20
N ASN A 208 3.44 7.70 12.62
CA ASN A 208 2.56 6.55 12.43
C ASN A 208 1.63 6.72 11.19
N ARG A 209 2.15 7.22 10.08
CA ARG A 209 1.41 7.38 8.80
C ARG A 209 0.06 8.10 8.93
N THR A 210 0.03 9.14 9.72
CA THR A 210 -1.16 9.99 10.00
C THR A 210 -2.29 9.30 10.78
N VAL A 211 -2.01 8.18 11.42
CA VAL A 211 -2.95 7.49 12.31
C VAL A 211 -2.70 7.93 13.75
N VAL A 212 -3.76 8.34 14.43
CA VAL A 212 -3.70 8.65 15.88
C VAL A 212 -3.75 7.31 16.63
N ASP A 213 -2.62 6.90 17.17
CA ASP A 213 -2.51 5.72 18.01
C ASP A 213 -2.71 6.06 19.50
N ALA A 214 -2.65 5.06 20.37
CA ALA A 214 -2.84 5.24 21.81
C ALA A 214 -1.83 6.22 22.45
N ALA A 215 -0.59 6.30 21.92
CA ALA A 215 0.41 7.22 22.43
C ALA A 215 0.11 8.66 22.00
N ALA A 216 -0.26 8.87 20.73
CA ALA A 216 -0.69 10.17 20.22
C ALA A 216 -1.98 10.64 20.92
N HIS A 217 -2.97 9.75 21.07
CA HIS A 217 -4.19 10.04 21.84
C HIS A 217 -3.86 10.55 23.25
N THR A 218 -3.00 9.82 23.98
CA THR A 218 -2.58 10.21 25.34
C THR A 218 -1.90 11.59 25.34
N ALA A 219 -1.07 11.88 24.34
CA ALA A 219 -0.43 13.18 24.22
C ALA A 219 -1.45 14.31 24.00
N PHE A 220 -2.44 14.12 23.12
CA PHE A 220 -3.48 15.12 22.87
C PHE A 220 -4.38 15.33 24.08
N VAL A 221 -4.75 14.27 24.81
CA VAL A 221 -5.50 14.39 26.07
C VAL A 221 -4.72 15.21 27.11
N ARG A 222 -3.39 15.01 27.20
CA ARG A 222 -2.54 15.82 28.06
C ARG A 222 -2.43 17.28 27.61
N ALA A 223 -2.42 17.52 26.29
CA ALA A 223 -2.47 18.89 25.76
C ALA A 223 -3.76 19.59 26.19
N LEU A 224 -4.92 18.93 26.07
CA LEU A 224 -6.21 19.48 26.52
C LEU A 224 -6.29 19.66 28.04
N ALA A 225 -5.56 18.88 28.81
CA ALA A 225 -5.48 19.08 30.28
C ALA A 225 -4.70 20.35 30.66
N ILE A 226 -3.81 20.84 29.77
CA ILE A 226 -3.07 22.09 29.96
C ILE A 226 -3.84 23.28 29.36
N ASP A 227 -4.30 23.11 28.13
CA ASP A 227 -5.12 24.09 27.42
C ASP A 227 -6.34 23.37 26.81
N ALA A 228 -7.49 23.56 27.47
CA ALA A 228 -8.75 22.96 27.04
C ALA A 228 -9.22 23.41 25.64
N ASN A 229 -8.56 24.42 25.06
CA ASN A 229 -8.85 24.94 23.73
C ASN A 229 -7.71 24.65 22.73
N ASP A 230 -6.77 23.76 23.03
CA ASP A 230 -5.71 23.42 22.09
C ASP A 230 -6.30 22.92 20.75
N ALA A 231 -6.25 23.81 19.74
CA ALA A 231 -6.86 23.54 18.43
C ALA A 231 -6.24 22.32 17.72
N ARG A 232 -4.93 22.05 17.95
CA ARG A 232 -4.23 20.91 17.38
C ARG A 232 -4.75 19.61 18.00
N ALA A 233 -4.85 19.55 19.32
CA ALA A 233 -5.37 18.39 20.02
C ALA A 233 -6.82 18.09 19.61
N HIS A 234 -7.68 19.11 19.56
CA HIS A 234 -9.06 18.95 19.09
C HIS A 234 -9.11 18.45 17.64
N TYR A 235 -8.28 18.97 16.74
CA TYR A 235 -8.26 18.53 15.35
C TYR A 235 -7.95 17.03 15.22
N TYR A 236 -6.90 16.56 15.89
CA TYR A 236 -6.49 15.16 15.80
C TYR A 236 -7.42 14.20 16.54
N LEU A 237 -7.94 14.58 17.71
CA LEU A 237 -8.96 13.80 18.42
C LEU A 237 -10.26 13.73 17.62
N GLY A 238 -10.64 14.80 16.91
CA GLY A 238 -11.77 14.79 15.98
C GLY A 238 -11.56 13.77 14.85
N ARG A 239 -10.39 13.72 14.25
CA ARG A 239 -10.04 12.73 13.20
C ARG A 239 -10.06 11.29 13.74
N GLU A 240 -9.55 11.09 14.95
CA GLU A 240 -9.61 9.79 15.62
C GLU A 240 -11.07 9.37 15.86
N ALA A 241 -11.92 10.28 16.33
CA ALA A 241 -13.32 10.02 16.54
C ALA A 241 -14.04 9.63 15.25
N VAL A 242 -13.72 10.27 14.11
CA VAL A 242 -14.23 9.84 12.78
C VAL A 242 -13.81 8.42 12.46
N ALA A 243 -12.52 8.09 12.63
CA ALA A 243 -11.99 6.76 12.35
C ALA A 243 -12.65 5.67 13.21
N GLN A 244 -13.09 6.03 14.41
CA GLN A 244 -13.78 5.13 15.36
C GLN A 244 -15.32 5.17 15.24
N GLY A 245 -15.86 5.92 14.28
CA GLY A 245 -17.32 6.05 14.09
C GLY A 245 -18.04 6.89 15.15
N ARG A 246 -17.31 7.68 15.96
CA ARG A 246 -17.84 8.58 17.00
C ARG A 246 -18.10 9.97 16.41
N TYR A 247 -19.03 10.04 15.46
CA TYR A 247 -19.21 11.24 14.62
C TYR A 247 -19.68 12.48 15.37
N ASP A 248 -20.51 12.37 16.41
CA ASP A 248 -20.96 13.52 17.22
C ASP A 248 -19.81 14.13 18.02
N GLU A 249 -18.93 13.29 18.56
CA GLU A 249 -17.70 13.71 19.23
C GLU A 249 -16.77 14.43 18.26
N ALA A 250 -16.59 13.86 17.05
CA ALA A 250 -15.80 14.48 15.99
C ALA A 250 -16.32 15.89 15.65
N ARG A 251 -17.64 16.05 15.48
CA ARG A 251 -18.26 17.37 15.21
C ARG A 251 -17.98 18.36 16.33
N THR A 252 -18.05 17.90 17.58
CA THR A 252 -17.76 18.75 18.76
C THR A 252 -16.32 19.25 18.72
N HIS A 253 -15.37 18.37 18.48
CA HIS A 253 -13.96 18.72 18.35
C HIS A 253 -13.70 19.70 17.21
N PHE A 254 -14.21 19.43 16.01
CA PHE A 254 -14.01 20.31 14.85
C PHE A 254 -14.73 21.67 15.02
N ALA A 255 -15.87 21.72 15.70
CA ALA A 255 -16.55 22.98 16.01
C ALA A 255 -15.69 23.90 16.90
N ILE A 256 -14.99 23.33 17.90
CA ILE A 256 -14.07 24.09 18.76
C ILE A 256 -12.91 24.65 17.92
N VAL A 257 -12.34 23.85 17.00
CA VAL A 257 -11.28 24.33 16.10
C VAL A 257 -11.78 25.47 15.22
N LEU A 258 -12.96 25.31 14.59
CA LEU A 258 -13.53 26.31 13.70
C LEU A 258 -13.87 27.63 14.42
N ALA A 259 -14.24 27.56 15.69
CA ALA A 259 -14.53 28.75 16.50
C ALA A 259 -13.29 29.61 16.77
N GLN A 260 -12.08 29.01 16.69
CA GLN A 260 -10.82 29.71 16.92
C GLN A 260 -10.20 30.26 15.64
N LEU A 261 -10.64 29.82 14.46
CA LEU A 261 -10.09 30.22 13.17
C LEU A 261 -10.86 31.41 12.59
N ALA A 262 -10.14 32.41 12.11
CA ALA A 262 -10.75 33.53 11.38
C ALA A 262 -11.50 33.02 10.14
N PRO A 263 -12.52 33.76 9.65
CA PRO A 263 -13.34 33.32 8.50
C PRO A 263 -12.52 33.07 7.23
N ASP A 264 -11.44 33.78 7.03
CA ASP A 264 -10.51 33.72 5.89
C ASP A 264 -9.28 32.83 6.12
N ASP A 265 -9.18 32.19 7.29
CA ASP A 265 -8.07 31.27 7.59
C ASP A 265 -8.12 30.03 6.69
N ARG A 266 -7.05 29.77 5.96
CA ARG A 266 -6.93 28.62 5.04
C ARG A 266 -7.14 27.28 5.74
N ARG A 267 -6.76 27.15 7.01
CA ARG A 267 -6.93 25.93 7.80
C ARG A 267 -8.40 25.53 7.98
N ARG A 268 -9.34 26.48 7.84
CA ARG A 268 -10.78 26.18 7.85
C ARG A 268 -11.19 25.20 6.77
N VAL A 269 -10.53 25.24 5.61
CA VAL A 269 -10.84 24.35 4.48
C VAL A 269 -10.61 22.89 4.89
N ASP A 270 -9.51 22.62 5.58
CA ASP A 270 -9.17 21.27 6.01
C ASP A 270 -10.16 20.77 7.09
N VAL A 271 -10.48 21.62 8.06
CA VAL A 271 -11.44 21.26 9.13
C VAL A 271 -12.85 21.04 8.58
N VAL A 272 -13.29 21.87 7.64
CA VAL A 272 -14.59 21.70 6.96
C VAL A 272 -14.60 20.44 6.10
N HIS A 273 -13.46 20.08 5.50
CA HIS A 273 -13.33 18.82 4.78
C HIS A 273 -13.51 17.62 5.71
N GLU A 274 -12.84 17.62 6.88
CA GLU A 274 -12.98 16.55 7.88
C GLU A 274 -14.42 16.42 8.40
N LEU A 275 -15.13 17.54 8.60
CA LEU A 275 -16.57 17.50 8.95
C LEU A 275 -17.40 16.83 7.86
N LYS A 276 -17.16 17.14 6.59
CA LYS A 276 -17.86 16.48 5.48
C LYS A 276 -17.55 14.99 5.42
N VAL A 277 -16.31 14.61 5.69
CA VAL A 277 -15.91 13.19 5.77
C VAL A 277 -16.68 12.51 6.91
N ALA A 278 -16.80 13.14 8.08
CA ALA A 278 -17.58 12.62 9.21
C ALA A 278 -19.05 12.38 8.80
N ASP A 279 -19.69 13.39 8.20
CA ASP A 279 -21.10 13.31 7.78
C ASP A 279 -21.33 12.23 6.72
N GLN A 280 -20.45 12.14 5.71
CA GLN A 280 -20.52 11.11 4.67
C GLN A 280 -20.31 9.70 5.23
N SER A 281 -19.37 9.55 6.16
CA SER A 281 -19.08 8.27 6.81
C SER A 281 -20.25 7.80 7.67
N GLU A 282 -20.87 8.71 8.41
CA GLU A 282 -22.07 8.42 9.19
C GLU A 282 -23.25 7.99 8.31
N LEU A 283 -23.48 8.73 7.20
CA LEU A 283 -24.52 8.37 6.24
C LEU A 283 -24.27 6.99 5.61
N ALA A 284 -23.02 6.71 5.23
CA ALA A 284 -22.63 5.41 4.67
C ALA A 284 -22.83 4.28 5.70
N GLN A 285 -22.47 4.51 6.96
CA GLN A 285 -22.67 3.54 8.03
C GLN A 285 -24.16 3.27 8.28
N LYS A 286 -25.00 4.30 8.37
CA LYS A 286 -26.46 4.18 8.53
C LYS A 286 -27.08 3.44 7.34
N ALA A 287 -26.67 3.74 6.11
CA ALA A 287 -27.13 3.05 4.91
C ALA A 287 -26.73 1.57 4.91
N MET A 288 -25.52 1.25 5.38
CA MET A 288 -25.05 -0.14 5.51
C MET A 288 -25.85 -0.90 6.57
N GLN A 289 -26.07 -0.29 7.74
CA GLN A 289 -26.88 -0.87 8.80
C GLN A 289 -28.33 -1.13 8.30
N GLY A 290 -28.92 -0.17 7.58
CA GLY A 290 -30.25 -0.33 6.99
C GLY A 290 -30.31 -1.48 5.98
N ARG A 291 -29.31 -1.66 5.15
CA ARG A 291 -29.22 -2.81 4.21
C ARG A 291 -29.09 -4.14 4.94
N ILE A 292 -28.23 -4.21 5.96
CA ILE A 292 -28.08 -5.40 6.80
C ILE A 292 -29.41 -5.73 7.48
N GLY A 293 -30.05 -4.75 8.10
CA GLY A 293 -31.38 -4.91 8.72
C GLY A 293 -32.44 -5.43 7.75
N GLY A 294 -32.47 -4.89 6.53
CA GLY A 294 -33.35 -5.36 5.46
C GLY A 294 -33.11 -6.82 5.06
N MET A 295 -31.85 -7.23 4.92
CA MET A 295 -31.50 -8.63 4.63
C MET A 295 -31.92 -9.58 5.76
N VAL A 296 -31.70 -9.17 7.03
CA VAL A 296 -32.08 -9.95 8.21
C VAL A 296 -33.60 -10.06 8.30
N ALA A 297 -34.33 -8.96 8.06
CA ALA A 297 -35.82 -9.00 8.03
C ALA A 297 -36.35 -9.91 6.92
N THR A 298 -35.72 -9.89 5.74
CA THR A 298 -36.08 -10.79 4.63
C THR A 298 -35.87 -12.26 5.02
N LEU A 299 -34.75 -12.61 5.65
CA LEU A 299 -34.47 -13.96 6.14
C LEU A 299 -35.48 -14.39 7.20
N ALA A 300 -35.84 -13.50 8.14
CA ALA A 300 -36.85 -13.76 9.15
C ALA A 300 -38.23 -14.05 8.52
N ALA A 301 -38.63 -13.29 7.48
CA ALA A 301 -39.86 -13.51 6.75
C ALA A 301 -39.84 -14.83 5.99
N GLN A 302 -38.74 -15.22 5.36
CA GLN A 302 -38.55 -16.49 4.69
C GLN A 302 -38.70 -17.67 5.67
N LEU A 303 -38.08 -17.59 6.85
CA LEU A 303 -38.16 -18.61 7.88
C LEU A 303 -39.57 -18.73 8.49
N LYS A 304 -40.30 -17.62 8.54
CA LYS A 304 -41.71 -17.64 8.93
C LYS A 304 -42.60 -18.39 7.89
N ALA A 305 -42.25 -18.23 6.59
CA ALA A 305 -43.01 -18.90 5.51
C ALA A 305 -42.55 -20.36 5.30
N SER A 306 -41.30 -20.66 5.56
CA SER A 306 -40.67 -21.98 5.39
C SER A 306 -39.77 -22.30 6.58
N PRO A 307 -40.32 -22.72 7.72
CA PRO A 307 -39.63 -22.78 9.00
C PRO A 307 -38.63 -23.94 9.11
N ASP A 308 -38.75 -25.00 8.30
CA ASP A 308 -37.81 -26.14 8.32
C ASP A 308 -36.52 -25.82 7.55
N ASN A 309 -35.72 -24.94 8.10
CA ASN A 309 -34.44 -24.51 7.56
C ASN A 309 -33.44 -24.26 8.70
N PRO A 310 -32.78 -25.31 9.21
CA PRO A 310 -31.81 -25.16 10.35
C PRO A 310 -30.70 -24.15 10.13
N ASP A 311 -30.08 -24.13 8.95
CA ASP A 311 -29.00 -23.20 8.63
C ASP A 311 -29.49 -21.74 8.51
N GLY A 312 -30.75 -21.57 8.07
CA GLY A 312 -31.42 -20.26 8.06
C GLY A 312 -31.62 -19.72 9.47
N TRP A 313 -32.11 -20.54 10.42
CA TRP A 313 -32.26 -20.16 11.82
C TRP A 313 -30.94 -19.84 12.49
N ALA A 314 -29.89 -20.66 12.27
CA ALA A 314 -28.55 -20.38 12.81
C ALA A 314 -28.00 -19.01 12.32
N ARG A 315 -28.18 -18.71 11.02
CA ARG A 315 -27.80 -17.40 10.44
C ARG A 315 -28.61 -16.25 11.03
N LEU A 316 -29.93 -16.42 11.20
CA LEU A 316 -30.79 -15.38 11.75
C LEU A 316 -30.42 -15.04 13.20
N LEU A 317 -30.26 -16.05 14.06
CA LEU A 317 -29.86 -15.85 15.46
C LEU A 317 -28.51 -15.17 15.58
N ARG A 318 -27.53 -15.62 14.79
CA ARG A 318 -26.22 -14.97 14.73
C ARG A 318 -26.31 -13.50 14.27
N SER A 319 -27.13 -13.22 13.24
CA SER A 319 -27.29 -11.87 12.73
C SER A 319 -27.87 -10.94 13.78
N TYR A 320 -28.88 -11.36 14.54
CA TYR A 320 -29.43 -10.56 15.64
C TYR A 320 -28.41 -10.38 16.78
N ALA A 321 -27.62 -11.40 17.10
CA ALA A 321 -26.57 -11.29 18.12
C ALA A 321 -25.50 -10.27 17.71
N VAL A 322 -25.03 -10.29 16.45
CA VAL A 322 -24.04 -9.32 15.91
C VAL A 322 -24.64 -7.90 15.86
N LEU A 323 -25.92 -7.76 15.53
CA LEU A 323 -26.62 -6.47 15.52
C LEU A 323 -26.93 -5.93 16.94
N GLY A 324 -26.75 -6.74 17.97
CA GLY A 324 -27.09 -6.39 19.35
C GLY A 324 -28.61 -6.33 19.62
N ASP A 325 -29.45 -6.84 18.70
CA ASP A 325 -30.91 -6.86 18.87
C ASP A 325 -31.33 -8.10 19.69
N SER A 326 -31.18 -8.00 21.00
CA SER A 326 -31.50 -9.06 21.94
C SER A 326 -32.99 -9.42 21.91
N GLN A 327 -33.89 -8.45 21.68
CA GLN A 327 -35.33 -8.71 21.65
C GLN A 327 -35.73 -9.53 20.41
N ALA A 328 -35.21 -9.18 19.24
CA ALA A 328 -35.45 -9.94 18.01
C ALA A 328 -34.78 -11.34 18.08
N HIS A 329 -33.55 -11.39 18.66
CA HIS A 329 -32.85 -12.64 18.92
C HIS A 329 -33.71 -13.63 19.77
N ASP A 330 -34.19 -13.17 20.93
CA ASP A 330 -35.01 -14.02 21.83
C ASP A 330 -36.34 -14.45 21.20
N THR A 331 -36.91 -13.56 20.40
CA THR A 331 -38.14 -13.87 19.65
C THR A 331 -37.91 -14.98 18.61
N ALA A 332 -36.82 -14.84 17.85
CA ALA A 332 -36.41 -15.82 16.86
C ALA A 332 -36.01 -17.16 17.49
N LEU A 333 -35.30 -17.12 18.63
CA LEU A 333 -34.92 -18.31 19.38
C LEU A 333 -36.15 -19.10 19.88
N LYS A 334 -37.17 -18.41 20.41
CA LYS A 334 -38.44 -19.03 20.82
C LYS A 334 -39.15 -19.64 19.63
N ALA A 335 -39.23 -18.96 18.50
CA ALA A 335 -39.89 -19.46 17.29
C ALA A 335 -39.16 -20.70 16.74
N MET A 336 -37.83 -20.68 16.67
CA MET A 336 -37.00 -21.81 16.25
C MET A 336 -37.21 -23.02 17.18
N ARG A 337 -37.18 -22.82 18.50
CA ARG A 337 -37.41 -23.91 19.46
C ARG A 337 -38.82 -24.52 19.37
N ALA A 338 -39.82 -23.72 19.06
CA ALA A 338 -41.17 -24.22 18.82
C ALA A 338 -41.24 -25.05 17.55
N GLU A 339 -40.60 -24.64 16.46
CA GLU A 339 -40.54 -25.40 15.20
C GLU A 339 -39.86 -26.77 15.37
N TYR A 340 -38.76 -26.78 16.12
CA TYR A 340 -37.99 -28.01 16.34
C TYR A 340 -38.31 -28.74 17.66
N ALA A 341 -39.48 -28.48 18.26
CA ALA A 341 -39.84 -29.08 19.55
C ALA A 341 -39.82 -30.63 19.53
N THR A 342 -40.16 -31.24 18.38
CA THR A 342 -40.09 -32.69 18.19
C THR A 342 -38.72 -33.22 17.76
N ARG A 343 -37.77 -32.31 17.47
CA ARG A 343 -36.43 -32.63 16.97
C ARG A 343 -35.37 -31.87 17.79
N PRO A 344 -35.23 -32.08 19.10
CA PRO A 344 -34.41 -31.25 19.99
C PRO A 344 -32.91 -31.28 19.66
N ALA A 345 -32.41 -32.33 19.03
CA ALA A 345 -31.03 -32.42 18.58
C ALA A 345 -30.72 -31.37 17.48
N ILE A 346 -31.66 -31.08 16.59
CA ILE A 346 -31.53 -30.05 15.55
C ILE A 346 -31.54 -28.66 16.20
N ALA A 347 -32.44 -28.43 17.16
CA ALA A 347 -32.45 -27.15 17.87
C ALA A 347 -31.12 -26.85 18.59
N ALA A 348 -30.52 -27.86 19.24
CA ALA A 348 -29.23 -27.74 19.89
C ALA A 348 -28.07 -27.47 18.89
N ASP A 349 -28.08 -28.11 17.72
CA ASP A 349 -27.11 -27.87 16.65
C ASP A 349 -27.21 -26.43 16.11
N ILE A 350 -28.45 -25.92 15.90
CA ILE A 350 -28.68 -24.52 15.48
C ILE A 350 -28.09 -23.53 16.50
N GLU A 351 -28.39 -23.75 17.79
CA GLU A 351 -27.88 -22.87 18.86
C GLU A 351 -26.35 -22.93 18.92
N GLY A 352 -25.76 -24.11 18.83
CA GLY A 352 -24.32 -24.30 18.79
C GLY A 352 -23.64 -23.58 17.61
N LYS A 353 -24.20 -23.73 16.41
CA LYS A 353 -23.72 -23.02 15.20
C LYS A 353 -23.86 -21.50 15.30
N ALA A 354 -24.91 -20.99 15.92
CA ALA A 354 -25.12 -19.56 16.13
C ALA A 354 -24.08 -19.00 17.11
N GLN A 355 -23.76 -19.72 18.20
CA GLN A 355 -22.80 -19.30 19.22
C GLN A 355 -21.35 -19.43 18.79
N ALA A 356 -20.97 -20.51 18.11
CA ALA A 356 -19.59 -20.78 17.69
C ALA A 356 -19.02 -19.66 16.79
N ALA A 357 -19.84 -19.07 15.95
CA ALA A 357 -19.43 -18.01 15.04
C ALA A 357 -19.29 -16.64 15.73
N VAL A 358 -20.04 -16.37 16.80
CA VAL A 358 -19.90 -15.13 17.59
C VAL A 358 -18.61 -15.17 18.43
N GLY A 359 -18.22 -16.36 18.92
CA GLY A 359 -16.96 -16.55 19.63
C GLY A 359 -15.70 -16.37 18.75
N ALA A 360 -15.78 -16.77 17.47
CA ALA A 360 -14.67 -16.64 16.54
C ALA A 360 -14.38 -15.19 16.11
N GLU A 361 -15.40 -14.34 16.02
CA GLU A 361 -15.23 -12.90 15.70
C GLU A 361 -14.62 -12.10 16.86
N ASN A 362 -14.92 -12.46 18.11
CA ASN A 362 -14.34 -11.81 19.29
C ASN A 362 -12.86 -12.17 19.53
N THR A 363 -12.35 -13.25 18.98
CA THR A 363 -10.94 -13.65 19.10
C THR A 363 -10.06 -13.17 17.94
N GLY A 364 -10.64 -12.69 16.84
CA GLY A 364 -9.92 -12.22 15.63
C GLY A 364 -9.64 -10.72 15.58
N GLY A 365 -10.11 -9.92 16.52
CA GLY A 365 -9.97 -8.46 16.52
C GLY A 365 -8.78 -7.90 17.29
N GLY A 366 -7.82 -8.74 17.70
CA GLY A 366 -6.66 -8.36 18.52
C GLY A 366 -5.31 -8.79 17.92
N ALA A 367 -5.00 -8.39 16.67
CA ALA A 367 -3.67 -8.58 16.10
C ALA A 367 -3.24 -7.32 15.31
#